data_b7946e1cdafd6bbd947c94666b39a5ce
#
_entry.id   b7946e1cdafd6bbd947c94666b39a5ce
#
_cell.length_a   1.000
_cell.length_b   1.000
_cell.length_c   1.000
_cell.angle_alpha   90.00
_cell.angle_beta   90.00
_cell.angle_gamma   90.00
#
_symmetry.space_group_name_H-M   'P 1'
#
loop_
_entity.id
_entity.type
_entity.pdbx_description
1 polymer ?
#
loop_
_entity_poly.entity_id
_entity_poly.type
_entity_poly.pdbx_seq_one_letter_code
_entity_poly.pdbx_strand_id
1 'polypeptide(L)'
;MRKYEGLCTELANVCGDGFWFSDLDIQDENKDKKYIISAKLGFSQSYENVTIDDSYDLRIELPYDYSRTLPVVFNVDGKIPNDPDNHNNEKTGLCLATTAEIKERLSQTEGTFIDFVRELIIPFLYAHSYKQQYHKYPWGPREHFGEGILSEYKDFFELRDLNHARDFMKELFKYKRSIKGHNICMCGSGKKFRDCHQKKYLERLAYYSHREMRLDYCKAMKN
;
A
#
# COMPACT_ATOMS: atom_id res chain seq x y z
N MET A 1 7.54 21.03 16.47
CA MET A 1 8.90 20.80 16.99
C MET A 1 9.09 19.39 17.55
N ARG A 2 8.38 18.93 18.63
CA ARG A 2 8.58 17.58 19.20
C ARG A 2 8.40 16.38 18.24
N LYS A 3 7.45 16.43 17.27
CA LYS A 3 7.25 15.35 16.29
C LYS A 3 8.40 15.26 15.28
N TYR A 4 8.97 16.39 14.90
CA TYR A 4 10.11 16.47 13.98
C TYR A 4 11.38 15.86 14.60
N GLU A 5 11.69 16.23 15.84
CA GLU A 5 12.85 15.67 16.59
C GLU A 5 12.71 14.16 16.79
N GLY A 6 11.48 13.68 17.06
CA GLY A 6 11.18 12.25 17.16
C GLY A 6 11.43 11.50 15.86
N LEU A 7 10.98 12.05 14.72
CA LEU A 7 11.19 11.45 13.40
C LEU A 7 12.67 11.36 13.03
N CYS A 8 13.44 12.44 13.25
CA CYS A 8 14.88 12.44 12.99
C CYS A 8 15.60 11.38 13.82
N THR A 9 15.23 11.23 15.10
CA THR A 9 15.79 10.23 16.00
C THR A 9 15.39 8.81 15.58
N GLU A 10 14.14 8.62 15.20
CA GLU A 10 13.62 7.34 14.72
C GLU A 10 14.38 6.86 13.47
N LEU A 11 14.53 7.72 12.46
CA LEU A 11 15.21 7.39 11.21
C LEU A 11 16.74 7.19 11.38
N ALA A 12 17.38 7.96 12.26
CA ALA A 12 18.80 7.82 12.54
C ALA A 12 19.15 6.53 13.31
N ASN A 13 18.20 5.97 14.06
CA ASN A 13 18.40 4.78 14.89
C ASN A 13 18.00 3.47 14.20
N VAL A 14 17.55 3.51 12.94
CA VAL A 14 17.20 2.29 12.17
C VAL A 14 18.49 1.59 11.71
N CYS A 15 19.27 1.08 12.63
CA CYS A 15 20.42 0.22 12.36
C CYS A 15 20.14 -1.17 12.92
N GLY A 16 20.07 -2.18 12.04
CA GLY A 16 19.91 -3.58 12.46
C GLY A 16 18.72 -4.34 11.85
N ASP A 17 17.79 -3.64 11.20
CA ASP A 17 16.57 -4.26 10.63
C ASP A 17 16.73 -4.69 9.15
N GLY A 18 17.98 -4.80 8.65
CA GLY A 18 18.24 -5.16 7.25
C GLY A 18 18.06 -4.01 6.26
N PHE A 19 17.86 -2.77 6.75
CA PHE A 19 17.88 -1.55 5.95
C PHE A 19 18.43 -0.36 6.76
N TRP A 20 18.83 0.69 6.05
CA TRP A 20 19.43 1.91 6.65
C TRP A 20 19.18 3.12 5.76
N PHE A 21 19.19 4.30 6.38
CA PHE A 21 19.18 5.57 5.68
C PHE A 21 20.58 6.21 5.70
N SER A 22 21.01 6.74 4.56
CA SER A 22 22.16 7.63 4.45
C SER A 22 21.79 8.91 3.69
N ASP A 23 22.63 9.93 3.76
CA ASP A 23 22.41 11.22 3.11
C ASP A 23 21.03 11.83 3.46
N LEU A 24 20.62 11.67 4.72
CA LEU A 24 19.31 12.05 5.21
C LEU A 24 19.17 13.56 5.34
N ASP A 25 18.24 14.14 4.61
CA ASP A 25 17.77 15.52 4.74
C ASP A 25 16.27 15.52 4.98
N ILE A 26 15.82 16.26 6.00
CA ILE A 26 14.40 16.37 6.34
C ILE A 26 14.01 17.84 6.36
N GLN A 27 13.07 18.23 5.54
CA GLN A 27 12.54 19.57 5.43
C GLN A 27 11.10 19.63 5.92
N ASP A 28 10.80 20.64 6.72
CA ASP A 28 9.44 20.87 7.23
C ASP A 28 8.67 21.82 6.30
N GLU A 29 7.77 21.28 5.49
CA GLU A 29 6.87 22.05 4.64
C GLU A 29 5.57 22.41 5.36
N ASN A 30 5.62 23.37 6.27
CA ASN A 30 4.49 23.81 7.06
C ASN A 30 3.26 24.23 6.23
N LYS A 31 3.47 24.82 5.04
CA LYS A 31 2.39 25.26 4.16
C LYS A 31 1.52 24.09 3.70
N ASP A 32 2.16 22.98 3.33
CA ASP A 32 1.50 21.76 2.81
C ASP A 32 1.26 20.71 3.91
N LYS A 33 1.64 21.04 5.17
CA LYS A 33 1.49 20.16 6.35
C LYS A 33 2.11 18.78 6.15
N LYS A 34 3.35 18.75 5.66
CA LYS A 34 4.11 17.53 5.43
C LYS A 34 5.59 17.74 5.70
N TYR A 35 6.30 16.66 5.95
CA TYR A 35 7.76 16.60 5.89
C TYR A 35 8.19 16.08 4.53
N ILE A 36 9.25 16.65 3.98
CA ILE A 36 9.95 16.11 2.81
C ILE A 36 11.21 15.44 3.33
N ILE A 37 11.30 14.13 3.15
CA ILE A 37 12.44 13.31 3.52
C ILE A 37 13.18 12.94 2.25
N SER A 38 14.40 13.41 2.09
CA SER A 38 15.31 13.02 1.01
C SER A 38 16.42 12.17 1.62
N ALA A 39 16.60 10.97 1.12
CA ALA A 39 17.58 10.03 1.65
C ALA A 39 17.94 8.95 0.63
N LYS A 40 19.10 8.37 0.78
CA LYS A 40 19.45 7.09 0.21
C LYS A 40 19.00 5.98 1.17
N LEU A 41 18.06 5.15 0.72
CA LEU A 41 17.61 3.97 1.46
C LEU A 41 18.34 2.74 0.93
N GLY A 42 19.23 2.18 1.73
CA GLY A 42 19.89 0.90 1.47
C GLY A 42 19.19 -0.23 2.19
N PHE A 43 19.26 -1.42 1.63
CA PHE A 43 18.70 -2.62 2.26
C PHE A 43 19.47 -3.89 1.88
N SER A 44 19.42 -4.88 2.79
CA SER A 44 19.83 -6.27 2.58
C SER A 44 18.65 -7.16 2.93
N GLN A 45 17.96 -7.69 1.93
CA GLN A 45 16.72 -8.44 2.13
C GLN A 45 16.78 -9.79 1.43
N SER A 46 16.27 -10.82 2.11
CA SER A 46 16.22 -12.19 1.57
C SER A 46 14.79 -12.67 1.38
N TYR A 47 14.51 -13.31 0.25
CA TYR A 47 13.28 -14.02 -0.02
C TYR A 47 13.60 -15.33 -0.78
N GLU A 48 13.05 -16.47 -0.34
CA GLU A 48 13.25 -17.80 -0.96
C GLU A 48 14.72 -18.12 -1.34
N ASN A 49 15.66 -17.90 -0.44
CA ASN A 49 17.11 -18.09 -0.64
C ASN A 49 17.78 -17.11 -1.63
N VAL A 50 17.11 -16.06 -2.05
CA VAL A 50 17.72 -14.97 -2.82
C VAL A 50 17.88 -13.75 -1.93
N THR A 51 19.13 -13.39 -1.66
CA THR A 51 19.46 -12.15 -0.96
C THR A 51 19.81 -11.06 -1.96
N ILE A 52 19.22 -9.89 -1.79
CA ILE A 52 19.50 -8.70 -2.59
C ILE A 52 19.98 -7.60 -1.67
N ASP A 53 21.14 -7.05 -1.99
CA ASP A 53 21.71 -5.84 -1.41
C ASP A 53 21.63 -4.75 -2.45
N ASP A 54 20.87 -3.68 -2.17
CA ASP A 54 20.72 -2.55 -3.09
C ASP A 54 20.41 -1.26 -2.34
N SER A 55 20.39 -0.14 -3.04
CA SER A 55 20.03 1.17 -2.49
C SER A 55 19.36 2.05 -3.54
N TYR A 56 18.46 2.93 -3.09
CA TYR A 56 17.72 3.86 -3.94
C TYR A 56 17.72 5.25 -3.31
N ASP A 57 17.88 6.28 -4.14
CA ASP A 57 17.66 7.64 -3.69
C ASP A 57 16.16 7.96 -3.75
N LEU A 58 15.60 8.26 -2.59
CA LEU A 58 14.16 8.48 -2.43
C LEU A 58 13.87 9.90 -1.94
N ARG A 59 12.73 10.43 -2.40
CA ARG A 59 12.07 11.58 -1.81
C ARG A 59 10.70 11.13 -1.29
N ILE A 60 10.48 11.29 0.00
CA ILE A 60 9.25 10.83 0.67
C ILE A 60 8.50 12.06 1.19
N GLU A 61 7.26 12.22 0.81
CA GLU A 61 6.35 13.22 1.33
C GLU A 61 5.53 12.60 2.47
N LEU A 62 5.89 12.91 3.71
CA LEU A 62 5.26 12.36 4.91
C LEU A 62 4.26 13.38 5.50
N PRO A 63 2.94 13.14 5.41
CA PRO A 63 1.93 14.03 5.96
C PRO A 63 2.00 14.15 7.49
N TYR A 64 1.68 15.32 8.06
CA TYR A 64 1.64 15.53 9.50
C TYR A 64 0.61 14.66 10.21
N ASP A 65 -0.45 14.27 9.51
CA ASP A 65 -1.52 13.40 10.02
C ASP A 65 -1.33 11.93 9.64
N TYR A 66 -0.07 11.54 9.32
CA TYR A 66 0.27 10.12 9.21
C TYR A 66 -0.11 9.41 10.54
N SER A 67 -0.74 8.28 10.56
CA SER A 67 -1.08 7.29 9.51
C SER A 67 -2.46 7.48 8.85
N ARG A 68 -3.15 8.58 9.14
CA ARG A 68 -4.46 8.87 8.53
C ARG A 68 -4.32 9.12 7.02
N THR A 69 -3.37 9.97 6.64
CA THR A 69 -2.97 10.19 5.26
C THR A 69 -1.65 9.45 5.02
N LEU A 70 -1.58 8.68 3.94
CA LEU A 70 -0.42 7.85 3.63
C LEU A 70 0.69 8.68 2.97
N PRO A 71 1.96 8.31 3.19
CA PRO A 71 3.09 8.95 2.52
C PRO A 71 3.08 8.70 1.02
N VAL A 72 3.69 9.63 0.27
CA VAL A 72 3.98 9.45 -1.16
C VAL A 72 5.49 9.30 -1.30
N VAL A 73 5.92 8.27 -2.03
CA VAL A 73 7.33 7.94 -2.23
C VAL A 73 7.71 8.12 -3.68
N PHE A 74 8.79 8.83 -3.94
CA PHE A 74 9.35 9.05 -5.27
C PHE A 74 10.75 8.46 -5.35
N ASN A 75 11.04 7.74 -6.43
CA ASN A 75 12.41 7.39 -6.79
C ASN A 75 13.03 8.58 -7.55
N VAL A 76 14.22 9.02 -7.13
CA VAL A 76 14.86 10.22 -7.70
C VAL A 76 16.18 9.93 -8.40
N ASP A 77 16.76 8.73 -8.24
CA ASP A 77 17.99 8.30 -8.93
C ASP A 77 17.75 7.74 -10.34
N GLY A 78 16.48 7.60 -10.73
CA GLY A 78 16.11 7.08 -12.06
C GLY A 78 16.30 5.57 -12.22
N LYS A 79 16.64 4.83 -11.17
CA LYS A 79 16.76 3.36 -11.24
C LYS A 79 15.44 2.67 -11.60
N ILE A 80 14.32 3.24 -11.16
CA ILE A 80 12.99 2.72 -11.47
C ILE A 80 12.42 3.53 -12.64
N PRO A 81 12.28 2.94 -13.84
CA PRO A 81 11.70 3.64 -14.99
C PRO A 81 10.32 4.23 -14.69
N ASN A 82 10.06 5.41 -15.23
CA ASN A 82 8.80 6.10 -15.03
C ASN A 82 7.76 5.59 -16.03
N ASP A 83 7.16 4.46 -15.71
CA ASP A 83 6.10 3.84 -16.50
C ASP A 83 5.17 2.98 -15.61
N PRO A 84 3.97 2.64 -16.09
CA PRO A 84 3.03 1.80 -15.35
C PRO A 84 3.59 0.40 -15.00
N ASP A 85 4.36 -0.23 -15.89
CA ASP A 85 4.87 -1.60 -15.70
C ASP A 85 5.90 -1.70 -14.57
N ASN A 86 6.52 -0.56 -14.21
CA ASN A 86 7.40 -0.42 -13.06
C ASN A 86 6.71 0.21 -11.85
N HIS A 87 5.38 0.38 -11.88
CA HIS A 87 4.60 0.99 -10.81
C HIS A 87 5.14 2.35 -10.35
N ASN A 88 5.70 3.13 -11.27
CA ASN A 88 6.27 4.45 -11.02
C ASN A 88 5.58 5.51 -11.87
N ASN A 89 5.25 6.64 -11.25
CA ASN A 89 4.66 7.80 -11.92
C ASN A 89 5.22 9.09 -11.31
N GLU A 90 5.77 9.97 -12.16
CA GLU A 90 6.38 11.22 -11.72
C GLU A 90 5.47 12.13 -10.88
N LYS A 91 4.15 12.07 -11.10
CA LYS A 91 3.18 12.93 -10.42
C LYS A 91 2.63 12.33 -9.13
N THR A 92 2.52 11.01 -9.08
CA THR A 92 1.86 10.31 -7.96
C THR A 92 2.80 9.43 -7.15
N GLY A 93 4.06 9.33 -7.57
CA GLY A 93 5.08 8.50 -6.93
C GLY A 93 4.95 7.02 -7.24
N LEU A 94 5.64 6.22 -6.43
CA LEU A 94 5.64 4.76 -6.51
C LEU A 94 4.30 4.18 -6.05
N CYS A 95 3.74 3.27 -6.81
CA CYS A 95 2.54 2.51 -6.44
C CYS A 95 2.94 1.28 -5.61
N LEU A 96 3.18 1.48 -4.32
CA LEU A 96 3.68 0.43 -3.41
C LEU A 96 2.67 -0.72 -3.25
N ALA A 97 1.37 -0.38 -3.10
CA ALA A 97 0.24 -1.30 -2.99
C ALA A 97 -1.08 -0.52 -3.11
N THR A 98 -2.23 -1.19 -3.07
CA THR A 98 -3.52 -0.51 -2.93
C THR A 98 -3.64 0.15 -1.55
N THR A 99 -4.44 1.21 -1.42
CA THR A 99 -4.64 1.89 -0.14
C THR A 99 -5.17 0.93 0.94
N ALA A 100 -6.01 -0.02 0.55
CA ALA A 100 -6.56 -1.03 1.44
C ALA A 100 -5.49 -1.99 1.94
N GLU A 101 -4.65 -2.51 1.05
CA GLU A 101 -3.51 -3.38 1.39
C GLU A 101 -2.50 -2.67 2.31
N ILE A 102 -2.18 -1.41 2.02
CA ILE A 102 -1.28 -0.61 2.87
C ILE A 102 -1.84 -0.52 4.30
N LYS A 103 -3.11 -0.15 4.44
CA LYS A 103 -3.75 -0.01 5.76
C LYS A 103 -3.90 -1.34 6.48
N GLU A 104 -4.15 -2.42 5.76
CA GLU A 104 -4.18 -3.77 6.32
C GLU A 104 -2.84 -4.14 6.94
N ARG A 105 -1.75 -4.05 6.18
CA ARG A 105 -0.40 -4.35 6.66
C ARG A 105 -0.03 -3.50 7.87
N LEU A 106 -0.24 -2.19 7.81
CA LEU A 106 0.03 -1.29 8.93
C LEU A 106 -0.86 -1.54 10.15
N SER A 107 -2.05 -2.09 9.98
CA SER A 107 -2.91 -2.47 11.12
C SER A 107 -2.40 -3.68 11.91
N GLN A 108 -1.46 -4.44 11.35
CA GLN A 108 -0.82 -5.60 11.98
C GLN A 108 0.48 -5.24 12.72
N THR A 109 0.90 -3.98 12.64
CA THR A 109 2.08 -3.41 13.28
C THR A 109 1.69 -2.25 14.20
N GLU A 110 2.64 -1.51 14.71
CA GLU A 110 2.38 -0.27 15.46
C GLU A 110 1.95 0.89 14.55
N GLY A 111 2.05 0.73 13.23
CA GLY A 111 1.69 1.71 12.22
C GLY A 111 2.63 2.91 12.19
N THR A 112 3.86 2.76 12.65
CA THR A 112 4.90 3.80 12.62
C THR A 112 5.37 4.06 11.19
N PHE A 113 6.12 5.16 10.98
CA PHE A 113 6.71 5.41 9.67
C PHE A 113 7.77 4.36 9.32
N ILE A 114 8.49 3.83 10.31
CA ILE A 114 9.44 2.71 10.10
C ILE A 114 8.71 1.43 9.65
N ASP A 115 7.54 1.15 10.20
CA ASP A 115 6.71 0.04 9.72
C ASP A 115 6.29 0.25 8.25
N PHE A 116 5.95 1.48 7.87
CA PHE A 116 5.66 1.81 6.46
C PHE A 116 6.87 1.54 5.56
N VAL A 117 8.07 1.90 5.99
CA VAL A 117 9.30 1.59 5.25
C VAL A 117 9.50 0.08 5.14
N ARG A 118 9.44 -0.63 6.26
CA ARG A 118 9.69 -2.08 6.35
C ARG A 118 8.69 -2.91 5.57
N GLU A 119 7.40 -2.61 5.74
CA GLU A 119 6.33 -3.44 5.18
C GLU A 119 5.97 -3.11 3.73
N LEU A 120 6.33 -1.91 3.25
CA LEU A 120 5.88 -1.44 1.94
C LEU A 120 7.02 -1.00 1.03
N ILE A 121 7.90 -0.08 1.49
CA ILE A 121 8.97 0.43 0.64
C ILE A 121 10.01 -0.66 0.35
N ILE A 122 10.53 -1.32 1.39
CA ILE A 122 11.57 -2.36 1.22
C ILE A 122 11.10 -3.51 0.32
N PRO A 123 9.92 -4.13 0.52
CA PRO A 123 9.43 -5.18 -0.38
C PRO A 123 9.25 -4.71 -1.82
N PHE A 124 8.81 -3.47 -2.03
CA PHE A 124 8.68 -2.90 -3.37
C PHE A 124 10.05 -2.76 -4.06
N LEU A 125 11.04 -2.17 -3.37
CA LEU A 125 12.39 -1.99 -3.89
C LEU A 125 13.08 -3.33 -4.14
N TYR A 126 12.92 -4.29 -3.21
CA TYR A 126 13.40 -5.66 -3.40
C TYR A 126 12.82 -6.30 -4.68
N ALA A 127 11.50 -6.20 -4.86
CA ALA A 127 10.86 -6.78 -6.05
C ALA A 127 11.36 -6.13 -7.35
N HIS A 128 11.64 -4.83 -7.33
CA HIS A 128 12.21 -4.12 -8.48
C HIS A 128 13.65 -4.56 -8.75
N SER A 129 14.53 -4.61 -7.76
CA SER A 129 15.92 -5.10 -7.89
C SER A 129 15.95 -6.57 -8.35
N TYR A 130 15.03 -7.39 -7.82
CA TYR A 130 14.85 -8.77 -8.27
C TYR A 130 14.47 -8.84 -9.76
N LYS A 131 13.50 -8.02 -10.18
CA LYS A 131 13.10 -7.94 -11.60
C LYS A 131 14.27 -7.51 -12.50
N GLN A 132 15.09 -6.57 -12.08
CA GLN A 132 16.29 -6.16 -12.83
C GLN A 132 17.28 -7.30 -13.01
N GLN A 133 17.49 -8.14 -11.97
CA GLN A 133 18.44 -9.24 -11.99
C GLN A 133 17.91 -10.48 -12.72
N TYR A 134 16.63 -10.82 -12.51
CA TYR A 134 16.05 -12.09 -12.95
C TYR A 134 14.99 -11.95 -14.04
N HIS A 135 14.72 -10.74 -14.52
CA HIS A 135 13.73 -10.41 -15.57
C HIS A 135 12.29 -10.88 -15.25
N LYS A 136 11.98 -11.05 -13.98
CA LYS A 136 10.65 -11.42 -13.48
C LYS A 136 10.46 -10.89 -12.07
N TYR A 137 9.22 -10.65 -11.66
CA TYR A 137 8.91 -10.33 -10.28
C TYR A 137 8.97 -11.58 -9.37
N PRO A 138 9.41 -11.46 -8.09
CA PRO A 138 9.49 -12.61 -7.18
C PRO A 138 8.12 -13.22 -6.86
N TRP A 139 7.07 -12.40 -6.82
CA TRP A 139 5.70 -12.81 -6.51
C TRP A 139 4.77 -12.79 -7.73
N GLY A 140 5.31 -12.75 -8.95
CA GLY A 140 4.55 -12.58 -10.17
C GLY A 140 4.16 -11.12 -10.45
N PRO A 141 3.55 -10.86 -11.62
CA PRO A 141 3.10 -9.53 -11.98
C PRO A 141 1.95 -9.07 -11.07
N ARG A 142 1.92 -7.78 -10.76
CA ARG A 142 0.78 -7.13 -10.11
C ARG A 142 -0.08 -6.44 -11.15
N GLU A 143 -1.40 -6.56 -10.99
CA GLU A 143 -2.34 -5.82 -11.83
C GLU A 143 -2.29 -4.32 -11.54
N HIS A 144 -2.57 -3.51 -12.56
CA HIS A 144 -2.49 -2.04 -12.49
C HIS A 144 -3.87 -1.40 -12.29
N PHE A 145 -3.87 -0.21 -11.68
CA PHE A 145 -5.04 0.66 -11.58
C PHE A 145 -6.31 -0.04 -11.05
N GLY A 146 -7.41 0.04 -11.81
CA GLY A 146 -8.70 -0.53 -11.43
C GLY A 146 -8.69 -2.04 -11.30
N GLU A 147 -7.93 -2.75 -12.13
CA GLU A 147 -7.78 -4.21 -12.06
C GLU A 147 -7.00 -4.63 -10.82
N GLY A 148 -5.97 -3.88 -10.41
CA GLY A 148 -5.27 -4.11 -9.15
C GLY A 148 -6.20 -4.02 -7.93
N ILE A 149 -7.12 -3.04 -7.92
CA ILE A 149 -8.15 -2.94 -6.88
C ILE A 149 -9.10 -4.16 -6.94
N LEU A 150 -9.54 -4.55 -8.12
CA LEU A 150 -10.43 -5.72 -8.28
C LEU A 150 -9.74 -7.02 -7.85
N SER A 151 -8.45 -7.17 -8.16
CA SER A 151 -7.65 -8.32 -7.75
C SER A 151 -7.53 -8.38 -6.22
N GLU A 152 -7.23 -7.26 -5.58
CA GLU A 152 -7.18 -7.16 -4.12
C GLU A 152 -8.53 -7.52 -3.48
N TYR A 153 -9.66 -7.01 -3.99
CA TYR A 153 -10.99 -7.37 -3.49
C TYR A 153 -11.31 -8.85 -3.75
N LYS A 154 -10.92 -9.39 -4.90
CA LYS A 154 -11.08 -10.81 -5.23
C LYS A 154 -10.38 -11.68 -4.17
N ASP A 155 -9.13 -11.36 -3.87
CA ASP A 155 -8.32 -12.16 -2.96
C ASP A 155 -8.80 -12.01 -1.51
N PHE A 156 -9.05 -10.78 -1.04
CA PHE A 156 -9.51 -10.52 0.32
C PHE A 156 -10.88 -11.17 0.61
N PHE A 157 -11.84 -11.04 -0.29
CA PHE A 157 -13.18 -11.61 -0.13
C PHE A 157 -13.31 -13.02 -0.69
N GLU A 158 -12.23 -13.65 -1.18
CA GLU A 158 -12.21 -15.01 -1.76
C GLU A 158 -13.23 -15.18 -2.89
N LEU A 159 -13.26 -14.21 -3.81
CA LEU A 159 -14.15 -14.22 -4.96
C LEU A 159 -13.51 -14.99 -6.12
N ARG A 160 -14.32 -15.53 -7.04
CA ARG A 160 -13.85 -16.44 -8.09
C ARG A 160 -12.89 -15.80 -9.08
N ASP A 161 -13.22 -14.58 -9.52
CA ASP A 161 -12.51 -13.88 -10.58
C ASP A 161 -12.76 -12.35 -10.48
N LEU A 162 -12.11 -11.58 -11.34
CA LEU A 162 -12.22 -10.11 -11.35
C LEU A 162 -13.64 -9.63 -11.68
N ASN A 163 -14.38 -10.33 -12.53
CA ASN A 163 -15.77 -9.97 -12.83
C ASN A 163 -16.65 -10.18 -11.60
N HIS A 164 -16.44 -11.27 -10.88
CA HIS A 164 -17.15 -11.52 -9.61
C HIS A 164 -16.79 -10.44 -8.55
N ALA A 165 -15.54 -9.99 -8.48
CA ALA A 165 -15.14 -8.88 -7.62
C ALA A 165 -15.84 -7.56 -8.01
N ARG A 166 -15.91 -7.28 -9.30
CA ARG A 166 -16.63 -6.12 -9.85
C ARG A 166 -18.11 -6.13 -9.48
N ASP A 167 -18.78 -7.25 -9.68
CA ASP A 167 -20.20 -7.40 -9.34
C ASP A 167 -20.44 -7.34 -7.83
N PHE A 168 -19.58 -7.96 -7.04
CA PHE A 168 -19.61 -7.88 -5.57
C PHE A 168 -19.51 -6.43 -5.09
N MET A 169 -18.53 -5.66 -5.58
CA MET A 169 -18.36 -4.24 -5.24
C MET A 169 -19.57 -3.42 -5.67
N LYS A 170 -20.08 -3.64 -6.87
CA LYS A 170 -21.29 -2.97 -7.38
C LYS A 170 -22.50 -3.18 -6.47
N GLU A 171 -22.72 -4.41 -6.04
CA GLU A 171 -23.82 -4.74 -5.12
C GLU A 171 -23.56 -4.18 -3.71
N LEU A 172 -22.30 -4.27 -3.21
CA LEU A 172 -21.88 -3.73 -1.92
C LEU A 172 -22.20 -2.23 -1.81
N PHE A 173 -21.97 -1.45 -2.89
CA PHE A 173 -22.11 0.01 -2.87
C PHE A 173 -23.49 0.52 -3.30
N LYS A 174 -24.45 -0.34 -3.58
CA LYS A 174 -25.88 0.00 -3.55
C LYS A 174 -26.32 0.40 -2.13
N TYR A 175 -25.67 -0.13 -1.11
CA TYR A 175 -25.92 0.24 0.28
C TYR A 175 -25.15 1.51 0.63
N LYS A 176 -25.88 2.57 0.97
CA LYS A 176 -25.27 3.88 1.37
C LYS A 176 -24.64 3.84 2.76
N ARG A 177 -25.01 2.88 3.59
CA ARG A 177 -24.59 2.69 4.99
C ARG A 177 -24.30 1.21 5.25
N SER A 178 -24.11 0.85 6.52
CA SER A 178 -23.82 -0.53 6.93
C SER A 178 -24.84 -1.55 6.38
N ILE A 179 -24.31 -2.68 5.93
CA ILE A 179 -25.10 -3.79 5.41
C ILE A 179 -25.61 -4.61 6.60
N LYS A 180 -26.90 -4.91 6.59
CA LYS A 180 -27.50 -5.72 7.65
C LYS A 180 -27.25 -7.20 7.40
N GLY A 181 -26.90 -7.95 8.46
CA GLY A 181 -26.56 -9.37 8.37
C GLY A 181 -27.64 -10.28 7.77
N HIS A 182 -28.91 -9.86 7.81
CA HIS A 182 -30.02 -10.64 7.22
C HIS A 182 -30.20 -10.45 5.70
N ASN A 183 -29.53 -9.47 5.11
CA ASN A 183 -29.56 -9.27 3.64
C ASN A 183 -28.92 -10.46 2.93
N ILE A 184 -29.32 -10.72 1.69
CA ILE A 184 -28.62 -11.69 0.83
C ILE A 184 -27.23 -11.19 0.54
N CYS A 185 -26.24 -12.09 0.58
CA CYS A 185 -24.84 -11.73 0.34
C CYS A 185 -24.62 -11.29 -1.10
N MET A 186 -23.83 -10.25 -1.29
CA MET A 186 -23.50 -9.64 -2.57
C MET A 186 -22.69 -10.55 -3.49
N CYS A 187 -22.10 -11.64 -2.96
CA CYS A 187 -21.35 -12.61 -3.76
C CYS A 187 -22.23 -13.53 -4.63
N GLY A 188 -23.55 -13.37 -4.59
CA GLY A 188 -24.48 -14.21 -5.37
C GLY A 188 -24.64 -15.65 -4.86
N SER A 189 -24.11 -15.99 -3.69
CA SER A 189 -24.23 -17.36 -3.10
C SER A 189 -25.64 -17.72 -2.64
N GLY A 190 -26.57 -16.77 -2.59
CA GLY A 190 -27.90 -16.96 -2.00
C GLY A 190 -27.94 -17.03 -0.48
N LYS A 191 -26.79 -17.08 0.20
CA LYS A 191 -26.68 -17.09 1.67
C LYS A 191 -26.95 -15.70 2.25
N LYS A 192 -27.36 -15.62 3.52
CA LYS A 192 -27.43 -14.34 4.23
C LYS A 192 -26.00 -13.78 4.42
N PHE A 193 -25.87 -12.46 4.44
CA PHE A 193 -24.57 -11.79 4.58
C PHE A 193 -23.82 -12.22 5.84
N ARG A 194 -24.54 -12.35 6.98
CA ARG A 194 -23.97 -12.82 8.26
C ARG A 194 -23.38 -14.24 8.18
N ASP A 195 -23.92 -15.08 7.32
CA ASP A 195 -23.54 -16.47 7.16
C ASP A 195 -22.55 -16.65 5.98
N CYS A 196 -22.04 -15.55 5.43
CA CYS A 196 -21.17 -15.50 4.26
C CYS A 196 -20.02 -14.50 4.46
N HIS A 197 -20.11 -13.29 3.93
CA HIS A 197 -18.99 -12.32 3.87
C HIS A 197 -19.01 -11.25 4.98
N GLN A 198 -19.97 -11.27 5.93
CA GLN A 198 -20.03 -10.24 6.98
C GLN A 198 -18.78 -10.21 7.84
N LYS A 199 -18.20 -11.36 8.19
CA LYS A 199 -16.98 -11.41 9.00
C LYS A 199 -15.84 -10.67 8.32
N LYS A 200 -15.53 -11.01 7.06
CA LYS A 200 -14.49 -10.33 6.26
C LYS A 200 -14.77 -8.84 6.06
N TYR A 201 -16.02 -8.48 5.84
CA TYR A 201 -16.40 -7.07 5.74
C TYR A 201 -16.15 -6.29 7.03
N LEU A 202 -16.45 -6.87 8.20
CA LEU A 202 -16.17 -6.24 9.50
C LEU A 202 -14.66 -6.19 9.80
N GLU A 203 -13.91 -7.22 9.43
CA GLU A 203 -12.45 -7.22 9.49
C GLU A 203 -11.87 -6.06 8.67
N ARG A 204 -12.33 -5.86 7.44
CA ARG A 204 -11.93 -4.72 6.60
C ARG A 204 -12.31 -3.39 7.25
N LEU A 205 -13.50 -3.26 7.82
CA LEU A 205 -13.96 -2.04 8.47
C LEU A 205 -13.11 -1.61 9.66
N ALA A 206 -12.34 -2.51 10.26
CA ALA A 206 -11.46 -2.20 11.38
C ALA A 206 -10.33 -1.23 11.00
N TYR A 207 -9.89 -1.27 9.74
CA TYR A 207 -8.78 -0.43 9.24
C TYR A 207 -9.11 0.36 7.97
N TYR A 208 -10.22 0.03 7.28
CA TYR A 208 -10.60 0.65 6.01
C TYR A 208 -12.09 0.94 5.97
N SER A 209 -12.45 2.21 5.99
CA SER A 209 -13.84 2.64 6.11
C SER A 209 -14.68 2.30 4.87
N HIS A 210 -16.00 2.16 5.05
CA HIS A 210 -16.93 1.99 3.93
C HIS A 210 -16.83 3.12 2.88
N ARG A 211 -16.49 4.35 3.30
CA ARG A 211 -16.26 5.49 2.38
C ARG A 211 -15.04 5.26 1.51
N GLU A 212 -13.95 4.77 2.08
CA GLU A 212 -12.70 4.47 1.34
C GLU A 212 -12.93 3.32 0.37
N MET A 213 -13.57 2.24 0.81
CA MET A 213 -13.97 1.14 -0.08
C MET A 213 -14.82 1.63 -1.26
N ARG A 214 -15.72 2.61 -1.03
CA ARG A 214 -16.52 3.22 -2.10
C ARG A 214 -15.68 4.04 -3.07
N LEU A 215 -14.64 4.71 -2.61
CA LEU A 215 -13.68 5.41 -3.48
C LEU A 215 -12.92 4.41 -4.37
N ASP A 216 -12.54 3.27 -3.85
CA ASP A 216 -11.93 2.19 -4.64
C ASP A 216 -12.86 1.69 -5.72
N TYR A 217 -14.14 1.45 -5.39
CA TYR A 217 -15.15 1.12 -6.41
C TYR A 217 -15.21 2.16 -7.52
N CYS A 218 -15.23 3.44 -7.17
CA CYS A 218 -15.24 4.51 -8.17
C CYS A 218 -13.98 4.53 -9.04
N LYS A 219 -12.82 4.18 -8.49
CA LYS A 219 -11.56 4.05 -9.24
C LYS A 219 -11.59 2.82 -10.14
N ALA A 220 -12.00 1.67 -9.61
CA ALA A 220 -12.06 0.41 -10.34
C ALA A 220 -13.05 0.40 -11.53
N MET A 221 -14.06 1.29 -11.50
CA MET A 221 -15.09 1.38 -12.56
C MET A 221 -14.82 2.50 -13.58
N LYS A 222 -13.71 3.23 -13.49
CA LYS A 222 -13.40 4.33 -14.42
C LYS A 222 -12.65 3.90 -15.68
N ASN A 223 -12.32 2.62 -15.80
CA ASN A 223 -11.65 2.04 -17.00
C ASN A 223 -12.64 1.32 -17.90
#